data_1201557efeb58b8c3864fde57827b75c
#
_entry.id   1201557efeb58b8c3864fde57827b75c
#
_cell.length_a   1.000
_cell.length_b   1.000
_cell.length_c   1.000
_cell.angle_alpha   90.00
_cell.angle_beta   90.00
_cell.angle_gamma   90.00
#
_symmetry.space_group_name_H-M   'P 1'
#
loop_
_entity.id
_entity.type
_entity.pdbx_description
1 polymer ?
#
loop_
_entity_poly.entity_id
_entity_poly.type
_entity_poly.pdbx_seq_one_letter_code
_entity_poly.pdbx_strand_id
1 'polypeptide(L)'
;MCRHLAYLGPAVPLGSVVMAPPHSLYRQSWAPRRQRHGTVNADGFGVGWYVPGDPVPARYRRAGPIWADRSFADVARVVRSGALLGAVRDITDGCAADESATAPYAAGPWLFSHNGALKGWPGSVAQAADTLPAAELLALEARCDSALAWALALHRLRAGASPDEALADTTGRLAGLTPNSRLNFLLTDGRSIAATAWGDTLWYLAEPGRSLVVASEPYDDDPRWSEVPDRHLLTGDPADVLLIPLKEPHL
;
A
#
# COMPACT_ATOMS: atom_id res chain seq x y z
N MET A 1 0.83 -11.69 5.91
CA MET A 1 1.39 -10.31 5.77
C MET A 1 1.53 -9.98 4.30
N CYS A 2 1.42 -8.73 3.89
CA CYS A 2 1.47 -8.32 2.48
C CYS A 2 2.84 -7.75 2.12
N ARG A 3 3.11 -7.53 0.82
CA ARG A 3 4.18 -6.66 0.31
C ARG A 3 3.54 -5.67 -0.65
N HIS A 4 4.05 -4.46 -0.70
CA HIS A 4 3.57 -3.44 -1.61
C HIS A 4 4.70 -2.55 -2.12
N LEU A 5 4.45 -1.92 -3.25
CA LEU A 5 5.29 -0.86 -3.79
C LEU A 5 4.45 0.19 -4.53
N ALA A 6 4.94 1.42 -4.58
CA ALA A 6 4.46 2.45 -5.49
C ALA A 6 5.64 3.02 -6.29
N TYR A 7 5.35 3.43 -7.50
CA TYR A 7 6.29 4.05 -8.45
C TYR A 7 5.71 5.33 -9.03
N LEU A 8 6.52 6.36 -9.09
CA LEU A 8 6.29 7.58 -9.85
C LEU A 8 7.53 7.86 -10.71
N GLY A 9 7.34 8.15 -12.00
CA GLY A 9 8.45 8.44 -12.90
C GLY A 9 8.08 8.39 -14.37
N PRO A 10 9.06 8.22 -15.27
CA PRO A 10 8.79 8.02 -16.69
C PRO A 10 7.87 6.81 -16.93
N ALA A 11 7.00 6.89 -17.95
CA ALA A 11 6.10 5.79 -18.27
C ALA A 11 6.86 4.52 -18.71
N VAL A 12 6.76 3.48 -17.91
CA VAL A 12 7.41 2.17 -18.11
C VAL A 12 6.37 1.04 -18.17
N PRO A 13 6.67 -0.14 -18.77
CA PRO A 13 5.81 -1.30 -18.64
C PRO A 13 5.61 -1.65 -17.15
N LEU A 14 4.39 -2.03 -16.72
CA LEU A 14 4.13 -2.42 -15.33
C LEU A 14 5.08 -3.54 -14.89
N GLY A 15 5.35 -4.49 -15.79
CA GLY A 15 6.24 -5.62 -15.52
C GLY A 15 7.68 -5.24 -15.22
N SER A 16 8.16 -4.10 -15.73
CA SER A 16 9.53 -3.64 -15.43
C SER A 16 9.71 -3.19 -13.99
N VAL A 17 8.60 -2.89 -13.29
CA VAL A 17 8.61 -2.51 -11.86
C VAL A 17 8.18 -3.67 -10.97
N VAL A 18 7.10 -4.40 -11.35
CA VAL A 18 6.49 -5.39 -10.45
C VAL A 18 6.99 -6.82 -10.65
N MET A 19 7.62 -7.14 -11.81
CA MET A 19 8.02 -8.53 -12.15
C MET A 19 9.49 -8.70 -12.50
N ALA A 20 10.08 -7.81 -13.30
CA ALA A 20 11.41 -7.99 -13.87
C ALA A 20 12.58 -7.82 -12.90
N PRO A 21 12.57 -6.93 -11.90
CA PRO A 21 13.68 -6.79 -10.97
C PRO A 21 13.98 -8.09 -10.21
N PRO A 22 15.23 -8.37 -9.82
CA PRO A 22 15.63 -9.63 -9.20
C PRO A 22 14.94 -9.92 -7.86
N HIS A 23 14.52 -8.88 -7.15
CA HIS A 23 13.77 -8.95 -5.88
C HIS A 23 12.41 -8.26 -6.01
N SER A 24 11.82 -8.33 -7.21
CA SER A 24 10.54 -7.73 -7.55
C SER A 24 9.39 -8.16 -6.63
N LEU A 25 8.29 -7.42 -6.66
CA LEU A 25 7.07 -7.79 -5.95
C LEU A 25 6.58 -9.21 -6.33
N TYR A 26 6.74 -9.58 -7.61
CA TYR A 26 6.53 -10.95 -8.08
C TYR A 26 7.38 -11.94 -7.28
N ARG A 27 8.67 -11.70 -7.12
CA ARG A 27 9.58 -12.55 -6.36
C ARG A 27 9.28 -12.56 -4.86
N GLN A 28 8.93 -11.39 -4.30
CA GLN A 28 8.55 -11.23 -2.88
C GLN A 28 7.29 -12.00 -2.51
N SER A 29 6.48 -12.44 -3.49
CA SER A 29 5.28 -13.22 -3.20
C SER A 29 5.61 -14.62 -2.64
N TRP A 30 6.80 -15.18 -2.88
CA TRP A 30 7.25 -16.46 -2.29
C TRP A 30 8.64 -16.44 -1.66
N ALA A 31 9.45 -15.41 -1.91
CA ALA A 31 10.81 -15.31 -1.38
C ALA A 31 11.16 -13.87 -0.99
N PRO A 32 10.38 -13.24 -0.09
CA PRO A 32 10.70 -11.91 0.42
C PRO A 32 11.97 -11.97 1.28
N ARG A 33 12.83 -10.96 1.16
CA ARG A 33 14.13 -10.91 1.87
C ARG A 33 14.03 -10.25 3.24
N ARG A 34 13.05 -9.36 3.43
CA ARG A 34 12.88 -8.52 4.62
C ARG A 34 11.56 -8.77 5.38
N GLN A 35 10.80 -9.76 4.96
CA GLN A 35 9.53 -10.09 5.62
C GLN A 35 9.79 -10.72 6.99
N ARG A 36 9.19 -10.15 8.03
CA ARG A 36 9.37 -10.61 9.42
C ARG A 36 8.29 -11.58 9.88
N HIS A 37 7.12 -11.57 9.24
CA HIS A 37 5.97 -12.39 9.60
C HIS A 37 5.39 -13.06 8.36
N GLY A 38 5.03 -14.34 8.44
CA GLY A 38 4.67 -15.15 7.27
C GLY A 38 5.86 -15.40 6.35
N THR A 39 5.66 -16.20 5.34
CA THR A 39 6.72 -16.60 4.40
C THR A 39 6.30 -16.47 2.94
N VAL A 40 5.00 -16.56 2.65
CA VAL A 40 4.44 -16.59 1.30
C VAL A 40 3.24 -15.65 1.24
N ASN A 41 3.14 -14.85 0.19
CA ASN A 41 2.05 -13.91 -0.06
C ASN A 41 1.23 -14.42 -1.26
N ALA A 42 0.43 -15.47 -1.05
CA ALA A 42 -0.24 -16.24 -2.09
C ALA A 42 -1.76 -16.03 -2.17
N ASP A 43 -2.33 -15.19 -1.28
CA ASP A 43 -3.79 -15.08 -1.11
C ASP A 43 -4.41 -13.93 -1.91
N GLY A 44 -3.61 -13.33 -2.79
CA GLY A 44 -4.06 -12.27 -3.68
C GLY A 44 -2.93 -11.39 -4.16
N PHE A 45 -3.15 -10.74 -5.29
CA PHE A 45 -2.30 -9.68 -5.78
C PHE A 45 -3.12 -8.65 -6.54
N GLY A 46 -2.57 -7.45 -6.64
CA GLY A 46 -3.16 -6.44 -7.49
C GLY A 46 -2.16 -5.37 -7.90
N VAL A 47 -2.45 -4.75 -9.02
CA VAL A 47 -1.73 -3.59 -9.53
C VAL A 47 -2.74 -2.55 -9.96
N GLY A 48 -2.58 -1.32 -9.48
CA GLY A 48 -3.30 -0.15 -9.96
C GLY A 48 -2.34 0.77 -10.70
N TRP A 49 -2.82 1.45 -11.71
CA TRP A 49 -2.01 2.37 -12.52
C TRP A 49 -2.83 3.54 -13.05
N TYR A 50 -2.15 4.61 -13.40
CA TYR A 50 -2.75 5.83 -13.92
C TYR A 50 -2.50 5.95 -15.42
N VAL A 51 -3.50 6.46 -16.13
CA VAL A 51 -3.44 6.74 -17.57
C VAL A 51 -3.55 8.25 -17.77
N PRO A 52 -2.69 8.86 -18.59
CA PRO A 52 -2.79 10.29 -18.88
C PRO A 52 -4.19 10.68 -19.38
N GLY A 53 -4.78 11.70 -18.76
CA GLY A 53 -6.12 12.19 -19.12
C GLY A 53 -7.28 11.48 -18.41
N ASP A 54 -7.04 10.37 -17.69
CA ASP A 54 -8.06 9.71 -16.87
C ASP A 54 -7.80 10.06 -15.38
N PRO A 55 -8.75 10.69 -14.68
CA PRO A 55 -8.60 11.01 -13.27
C PRO A 55 -8.77 9.80 -12.34
N VAL A 56 -9.27 8.67 -12.87
CA VAL A 56 -9.53 7.46 -12.09
C VAL A 56 -8.51 6.38 -12.46
N PRO A 57 -7.75 5.84 -11.48
CA PRO A 57 -6.79 4.77 -11.76
C PRO A 57 -7.49 3.47 -12.16
N ALA A 58 -6.90 2.78 -13.15
CA ALA A 58 -7.29 1.42 -13.49
C ALA A 58 -6.68 0.42 -12.47
N ARG A 59 -7.36 -0.72 -12.27
CA ARG A 59 -6.88 -1.78 -11.37
C ARG A 59 -7.02 -3.16 -12.01
N TYR A 60 -6.04 -4.01 -11.76
CA TYR A 60 -6.11 -5.45 -11.98
C TYR A 60 -5.88 -6.14 -10.64
N ARG A 61 -6.84 -6.95 -10.17
CA ARG A 61 -6.76 -7.69 -8.90
C ARG A 61 -7.18 -9.13 -9.09
N ARG A 62 -6.61 -10.04 -8.29
CA ARG A 62 -6.99 -11.46 -8.24
C ARG A 62 -6.86 -11.99 -6.80
N ALA A 63 -7.80 -12.86 -6.42
CA ALA A 63 -7.65 -13.74 -5.28
C ALA A 63 -6.79 -14.93 -5.73
N GLY A 64 -5.58 -15.03 -5.21
CA GLY A 64 -4.59 -16.06 -5.55
C GLY A 64 -3.22 -15.49 -5.92
N PRO A 65 -2.23 -16.36 -6.05
CA PRO A 65 -0.85 -15.93 -6.20
C PRO A 65 -0.56 -15.33 -7.57
N ILE A 66 0.26 -14.28 -7.59
CA ILE A 66 0.65 -13.58 -8.82
C ILE A 66 1.32 -14.51 -9.86
N TRP A 67 2.04 -15.54 -9.41
CA TRP A 67 2.70 -16.50 -10.31
C TRP A 67 1.75 -17.49 -11.00
N ALA A 68 0.51 -17.60 -10.52
CA ALA A 68 -0.50 -18.47 -11.15
C ALA A 68 -1.29 -17.76 -12.25
N ASP A 69 -1.22 -16.42 -12.33
CA ASP A 69 -1.93 -15.66 -13.34
C ASP A 69 -1.07 -15.39 -14.58
N ARG A 70 -1.20 -16.29 -15.55
CA ARG A 70 -0.45 -16.18 -16.83
C ARG A 70 -0.88 -14.97 -17.66
N SER A 71 -2.15 -14.55 -17.59
CA SER A 71 -2.68 -13.42 -18.35
C SER A 71 -2.12 -12.10 -17.83
N PHE A 72 -1.83 -12.01 -16.54
CA PHE A 72 -1.22 -10.81 -15.97
C PHE A 72 0.16 -10.51 -16.57
N ALA A 73 0.93 -11.52 -16.94
CA ALA A 73 2.23 -11.31 -17.57
C ALA A 73 2.11 -10.51 -18.91
N ASP A 74 1.06 -10.77 -19.69
CA ASP A 74 0.79 -10.00 -20.92
C ASP A 74 0.33 -8.57 -20.61
N VAL A 75 -0.58 -8.40 -19.65
CA VAL A 75 -1.01 -7.07 -19.17
C VAL A 75 0.20 -6.27 -18.70
N ALA A 76 1.04 -6.86 -17.86
CA ALA A 76 2.21 -6.21 -17.29
C ALA A 76 3.27 -5.83 -18.35
N ARG A 77 3.36 -6.59 -19.43
CA ARG A 77 4.27 -6.34 -20.57
C ARG A 77 3.83 -5.18 -21.43
N VAL A 78 2.51 -5.03 -21.68
CA VAL A 78 1.98 -4.06 -22.66
C VAL A 78 1.48 -2.78 -22.04
N VAL A 79 0.92 -2.82 -20.83
CA VAL A 79 0.43 -1.63 -20.12
C VAL A 79 1.63 -0.82 -19.61
N ARG A 80 1.65 0.46 -19.95
CA ARG A 80 2.69 1.42 -19.53
C ARG A 80 2.08 2.52 -18.68
N SER A 81 2.76 2.88 -17.61
CA SER A 81 2.34 4.00 -16.75
C SER A 81 3.53 4.70 -16.12
N GLY A 82 3.37 5.99 -15.86
CA GLY A 82 4.29 6.80 -15.05
C GLY A 82 3.96 6.75 -13.55
N ALA A 83 2.84 6.14 -13.17
CA ALA A 83 2.43 6.01 -11.78
C ALA A 83 1.69 4.70 -11.55
N LEU A 84 2.13 3.90 -10.60
CA LEU A 84 1.49 2.64 -10.24
C LEU A 84 1.64 2.31 -8.75
N LEU A 85 0.73 1.47 -8.23
CA LEU A 85 0.80 0.85 -6.94
C LEU A 85 0.51 -0.65 -7.09
N GLY A 86 1.44 -1.49 -6.62
CA GLY A 86 1.30 -2.95 -6.63
C GLY A 86 1.32 -3.54 -5.23
N ALA A 87 0.59 -4.65 -5.03
CA ALA A 87 0.58 -5.40 -3.78
C ALA A 87 0.44 -6.90 -4.01
N VAL A 88 1.07 -7.70 -3.13
CA VAL A 88 0.83 -9.14 -2.96
C VAL A 88 0.38 -9.39 -1.53
N ARG A 89 -0.52 -10.36 -1.35
CA ARG A 89 -1.27 -10.56 -0.11
C ARG A 89 -1.00 -11.92 0.53
N ASP A 90 -0.87 -11.88 1.83
CA ASP A 90 -1.03 -13.00 2.77
C ASP A 90 -2.15 -12.61 3.74
N ILE A 91 -3.22 -13.39 3.79
CA ILE A 91 -4.47 -13.05 4.45
C ILE A 91 -4.31 -12.90 5.96
N THR A 92 -4.95 -11.91 6.54
CA THR A 92 -5.09 -11.77 7.98
C THR A 92 -6.29 -12.61 8.47
N ASP A 93 -6.13 -13.32 9.56
CA ASP A 93 -7.20 -14.12 10.15
C ASP A 93 -8.48 -13.31 10.36
N GLY A 94 -9.61 -13.90 9.97
CA GLY A 94 -10.92 -13.25 10.05
C GLY A 94 -11.24 -12.26 8.92
N CYS A 95 -10.34 -12.11 7.93
CA CYS A 95 -10.56 -11.30 6.74
C CYS A 95 -11.18 -12.13 5.59
N ALA A 96 -11.90 -11.43 4.69
CA ALA A 96 -12.41 -12.03 3.46
C ALA A 96 -11.27 -12.56 2.58
N ALA A 97 -11.49 -13.70 1.90
CA ALA A 97 -10.49 -14.37 1.08
C ALA A 97 -10.65 -14.11 -0.43
N ASP A 98 -11.59 -13.25 -0.80
CA ASP A 98 -11.87 -12.94 -2.20
C ASP A 98 -11.08 -11.72 -2.72
N GLU A 99 -11.29 -11.42 -3.99
CA GLU A 99 -10.62 -10.33 -4.71
C GLU A 99 -10.90 -8.95 -4.09
N SER A 100 -12.07 -8.75 -3.48
CA SER A 100 -12.46 -7.46 -2.88
C SER A 100 -11.52 -7.04 -1.75
N ALA A 101 -10.94 -8.00 -1.04
CA ALA A 101 -9.97 -7.78 0.04
C ALA A 101 -8.52 -7.65 -0.44
N THR A 102 -8.28 -7.66 -1.75
CA THR A 102 -6.95 -7.54 -2.33
C THR A 102 -6.64 -6.09 -2.72
N ALA A 103 -5.55 -5.55 -2.19
CA ALA A 103 -5.07 -4.21 -2.57
C ALA A 103 -4.58 -4.18 -4.05
N PRO A 104 -4.59 -2.99 -4.69
CA PRO A 104 -4.92 -1.70 -4.13
C PRO A 104 -6.42 -1.45 -4.03
N TYR A 105 -6.84 -0.82 -2.92
CA TYR A 105 -8.15 -0.19 -2.79
C TYR A 105 -8.15 1.11 -3.58
N ALA A 106 -9.32 1.57 -4.05
CA ALA A 106 -9.42 2.81 -4.82
C ALA A 106 -10.69 3.60 -4.52
N ALA A 107 -10.57 4.92 -4.55
CA ALA A 107 -11.71 5.83 -4.58
C ALA A 107 -11.28 7.16 -5.21
N GLY A 108 -12.05 7.66 -6.21
CA GLY A 108 -11.63 8.85 -6.97
C GLY A 108 -10.22 8.66 -7.54
N PRO A 109 -9.29 9.60 -7.33
CA PRO A 109 -7.93 9.51 -7.84
C PRO A 109 -7.01 8.62 -7.00
N TRP A 110 -7.46 8.09 -5.86
CA TRP A 110 -6.59 7.46 -4.88
C TRP A 110 -6.42 5.96 -5.08
N LEU A 111 -5.20 5.48 -4.90
CA LEU A 111 -4.87 4.06 -4.69
C LEU A 111 -4.26 3.89 -3.30
N PHE A 112 -4.70 2.86 -2.57
CA PHE A 112 -4.24 2.57 -1.21
C PHE A 112 -3.88 1.10 -1.03
N SER A 113 -2.86 0.83 -0.21
CA SER A 113 -2.48 -0.51 0.22
C SER A 113 -2.03 -0.50 1.69
N HIS A 114 -2.28 -1.60 2.38
CA HIS A 114 -1.82 -1.87 3.75
C HIS A 114 -0.95 -3.13 3.77
N ASN A 115 0.30 -2.98 4.17
CA ASN A 115 1.18 -4.08 4.55
C ASN A 115 1.25 -4.14 6.08
N GLY A 116 0.54 -5.08 6.66
CA GLY A 116 0.44 -5.17 8.11
C GLY A 116 -0.73 -6.03 8.57
N ALA A 117 -1.14 -5.82 9.81
CA ALA A 117 -2.34 -6.40 10.41
C ALA A 117 -2.76 -5.62 11.64
N LEU A 118 -4.05 -5.40 11.81
CA LEU A 118 -4.62 -4.84 13.04
C LEU A 118 -4.76 -5.93 14.11
N LYS A 119 -4.02 -5.78 15.19
CA LYS A 119 -4.03 -6.76 16.29
C LYS A 119 -5.41 -6.82 16.94
N GLY A 120 -5.97 -8.05 17.06
CA GLY A 120 -7.28 -8.25 17.66
C GLY A 120 -8.46 -7.93 16.73
N TRP A 121 -8.24 -7.76 15.42
CA TRP A 121 -9.31 -7.63 14.42
C TRP A 121 -10.33 -8.79 14.53
N PRO A 122 -11.66 -8.54 14.38
CA PRO A 122 -12.29 -7.22 14.19
C PRO A 122 -12.65 -6.49 15.50
N GLY A 123 -12.55 -7.13 16.66
CA GLY A 123 -13.06 -6.61 17.93
C GLY A 123 -12.33 -5.35 18.43
N SER A 124 -11.02 -5.27 18.22
CA SER A 124 -10.17 -4.16 18.70
C SER A 124 -10.45 -2.82 18.00
N VAL A 125 -11.11 -2.82 16.85
CA VAL A 125 -11.28 -1.62 16.00
C VAL A 125 -12.68 -1.01 16.05
N ALA A 126 -13.58 -1.53 16.90
CA ALA A 126 -14.95 -1.03 17.01
C ALA A 126 -14.99 0.49 17.25
N GLN A 127 -14.19 0.99 18.20
CA GLN A 127 -14.09 2.41 18.50
C GLN A 127 -13.55 3.25 17.32
N ALA A 128 -12.70 2.69 16.47
CA ALA A 128 -12.27 3.37 15.26
C ALA A 128 -13.40 3.43 14.24
N ALA A 129 -14.14 2.34 14.08
CA ALA A 129 -15.29 2.25 13.18
C ALA A 129 -16.42 3.20 13.57
N ASP A 130 -16.68 3.41 14.86
CA ASP A 130 -17.74 4.32 15.36
C ASP A 130 -17.57 5.78 14.89
N THR A 131 -16.39 6.16 14.39
CA THR A 131 -16.18 7.51 13.86
C THR A 131 -16.52 7.66 12.39
N LEU A 132 -16.74 6.55 11.70
CA LEU A 132 -17.18 6.59 10.32
C LEU A 132 -18.72 6.71 10.24
N PRO A 133 -19.25 7.51 9.32
CA PRO A 133 -20.66 7.46 8.99
C PRO A 133 -21.07 6.04 8.61
N ALA A 134 -22.27 5.61 9.04
CA ALA A 134 -22.77 4.25 8.73
C ALA A 134 -22.72 3.94 7.23
N ALA A 135 -23.00 4.92 6.36
CA ALA A 135 -22.91 4.77 4.92
C ALA A 135 -21.49 4.40 4.44
N GLU A 136 -20.44 4.92 5.07
CA GLU A 136 -19.05 4.60 4.72
C GLU A 136 -18.66 3.21 5.22
N LEU A 137 -19.18 2.78 6.37
CA LEU A 137 -18.99 1.41 6.87
C LEU A 137 -19.70 0.37 5.97
N LEU A 138 -20.91 0.69 5.49
CA LEU A 138 -21.64 -0.17 4.56
C LEU A 138 -21.01 -0.22 3.16
N ALA A 139 -20.17 0.77 2.80
CA ALA A 139 -19.48 0.85 1.54
C ALA A 139 -18.08 0.21 1.55
N LEU A 140 -17.67 -0.47 2.62
CA LEU A 140 -16.40 -1.20 2.65
C LEU A 140 -16.35 -2.23 1.52
N GLU A 141 -15.28 -2.22 0.72
CA GLU A 141 -15.09 -3.18 -0.38
C GLU A 141 -15.02 -4.63 0.13
N ALA A 142 -14.50 -4.83 1.35
CA ALA A 142 -14.35 -6.14 1.95
C ALA A 142 -14.42 -6.10 3.48
N ARG A 143 -14.77 -7.24 4.07
CA ARG A 143 -14.64 -7.43 5.52
C ARG A 143 -13.18 -7.78 5.84
N CYS A 144 -12.32 -6.78 5.95
CA CYS A 144 -10.93 -6.93 6.39
C CYS A 144 -10.41 -5.66 7.05
N ASP A 145 -9.35 -5.82 7.81
CA ASP A 145 -8.65 -4.75 8.52
C ASP A 145 -8.13 -3.66 7.58
N SER A 146 -7.60 -4.05 6.44
CA SER A 146 -7.09 -3.12 5.42
C SER A 146 -8.18 -2.26 4.79
N ALA A 147 -9.38 -2.82 4.58
CA ALA A 147 -10.51 -2.06 4.05
C ALA A 147 -11.03 -1.03 5.06
N LEU A 148 -11.02 -1.36 6.37
CA LEU A 148 -11.34 -0.39 7.41
C LEU A 148 -10.28 0.72 7.50
N ALA A 149 -8.99 0.37 7.48
CA ALA A 149 -7.91 1.37 7.47
C ALA A 149 -8.05 2.31 6.25
N TRP A 150 -8.39 1.75 5.08
CA TRP A 150 -8.69 2.55 3.89
C TRP A 150 -9.88 3.47 4.09
N ALA A 151 -10.98 2.99 4.65
CA ALA A 151 -12.17 3.82 4.89
C ALA A 151 -11.87 4.99 5.83
N LEU A 152 -11.05 4.78 6.87
CA LEU A 152 -10.62 5.83 7.79
C LEU A 152 -9.77 6.89 7.06
N ALA A 153 -8.78 6.47 6.28
CA ALA A 153 -7.95 7.39 5.49
C ALA A 153 -8.79 8.14 4.46
N LEU A 154 -9.69 7.46 3.75
CA LEU A 154 -10.57 8.05 2.74
C LEU A 154 -11.54 9.07 3.35
N HIS A 155 -12.06 8.79 4.55
CA HIS A 155 -12.90 9.75 5.28
C HIS A 155 -12.15 11.07 5.54
N ARG A 156 -10.87 11.00 5.94
CA ARG A 156 -10.02 12.18 6.14
C ARG A 156 -9.75 12.92 4.83
N LEU A 157 -9.43 12.19 3.76
CA LEU A 157 -9.22 12.77 2.42
C LEU A 157 -10.47 13.50 1.91
N ARG A 158 -11.67 12.91 2.10
CA ARG A 158 -12.95 13.53 1.75
C ARG A 158 -13.26 14.78 2.58
N ALA A 159 -12.76 14.82 3.81
CA ALA A 159 -12.85 16.00 4.67
C ALA A 159 -11.82 17.08 4.33
N GLY A 160 -10.98 16.90 3.29
CA GLY A 160 -10.01 17.86 2.81
C GLY A 160 -8.61 17.76 3.41
N ALA A 161 -8.32 16.71 4.18
CA ALA A 161 -6.95 16.45 4.64
C ALA A 161 -6.02 16.11 3.47
N SER A 162 -4.75 16.50 3.55
CA SER A 162 -3.72 16.05 2.64
C SER A 162 -3.43 14.55 2.81
N PRO A 163 -2.80 13.86 1.83
CA PRO A 163 -2.49 12.44 1.92
C PRO A 163 -1.66 12.06 3.16
N ASP A 164 -0.67 12.85 3.47
CA ASP A 164 0.20 12.70 4.63
C ASP A 164 -0.55 12.88 5.95
N GLU A 165 -1.39 13.93 6.07
CA GLU A 165 -2.27 14.13 7.23
C GLU A 165 -3.25 12.97 7.40
N ALA A 166 -3.90 12.51 6.32
CA ALA A 166 -4.85 11.41 6.36
C ALA A 166 -4.20 10.11 6.84
N LEU A 167 -2.97 9.80 6.37
CA LEU A 167 -2.23 8.62 6.84
C LEU A 167 -1.71 8.79 8.27
N ALA A 168 -1.20 9.95 8.64
CA ALA A 168 -0.72 10.22 10.00
C ALA A 168 -1.85 10.05 11.02
N ASP A 169 -3.01 10.66 10.77
CA ASP A 169 -4.20 10.57 11.63
C ASP A 169 -4.71 9.12 11.75
N THR A 170 -4.80 8.42 10.61
CA THR A 170 -5.25 7.03 10.58
C THR A 170 -4.30 6.11 11.34
N THR A 171 -2.99 6.30 11.14
CA THR A 171 -1.95 5.52 11.83
C THR A 171 -1.97 5.78 13.32
N GLY A 172 -1.95 7.05 13.74
CA GLY A 172 -1.97 7.42 15.15
C GLY A 172 -3.20 6.88 15.88
N ARG A 173 -4.37 6.97 15.25
CA ARG A 173 -5.63 6.45 15.80
C ARG A 173 -5.59 4.92 15.95
N LEU A 174 -5.22 4.21 14.90
CA LEU A 174 -5.18 2.75 14.94
C LEU A 174 -4.09 2.24 15.88
N ALA A 175 -2.93 2.89 15.93
CA ALA A 175 -1.85 2.54 16.87
C ALA A 175 -2.28 2.68 18.33
N GLY A 176 -3.06 3.72 18.66
CA GLY A 176 -3.59 3.91 20.00
C GLY A 176 -4.65 2.88 20.41
N LEU A 177 -5.49 2.45 19.48
CA LEU A 177 -6.55 1.48 19.75
C LEU A 177 -6.09 0.02 19.64
N THR A 178 -5.08 -0.25 18.84
CA THR A 178 -4.59 -1.60 18.55
C THR A 178 -3.08 -1.69 18.75
N PRO A 179 -2.59 -1.68 20.01
CA PRO A 179 -1.17 -1.78 20.30
C PRO A 179 -0.54 -3.02 19.63
N ASN A 180 0.71 -2.87 19.17
CA ASN A 180 1.46 -3.90 18.43
C ASN A 180 0.87 -4.26 17.06
N SER A 181 0.00 -3.44 16.50
CA SER A 181 -0.39 -3.52 15.09
C SER A 181 0.75 -3.08 14.19
N ARG A 182 0.73 -3.58 12.97
CA ARG A 182 1.64 -3.15 11.91
C ARG A 182 0.82 -2.35 10.90
N LEU A 183 1.22 -1.10 10.67
CA LEU A 183 0.44 -0.09 9.97
C LEU A 183 1.28 0.57 8.86
N ASN A 184 1.92 -0.26 8.04
CA ASN A 184 2.61 0.25 6.85
C ASN A 184 1.57 0.51 5.77
N PHE A 185 1.17 1.75 5.62
CA PHE A 185 0.24 2.21 4.59
C PHE A 185 1.00 2.79 3.40
N LEU A 186 0.41 2.69 2.23
CA LEU A 186 0.91 3.26 0.99
C LEU A 186 -0.27 3.85 0.22
N LEU A 187 -0.20 5.15 -0.07
CA LEU A 187 -1.24 5.95 -0.70
C LEU A 187 -0.63 6.76 -1.84
N THR A 188 -1.31 6.82 -2.97
CA THR A 188 -0.91 7.68 -4.09
C THR A 188 -2.13 8.20 -4.86
N ASP A 189 -1.99 9.37 -5.48
CA ASP A 189 -2.93 9.96 -6.43
C ASP A 189 -2.37 9.97 -7.88
N GLY A 190 -1.24 9.28 -8.08
CA GLY A 190 -0.51 9.28 -9.34
C GLY A 190 0.45 10.46 -9.53
N ARG A 191 0.51 11.39 -8.56
CA ARG A 191 1.41 12.57 -8.58
C ARG A 191 2.34 12.59 -7.38
N SER A 192 1.85 12.13 -6.24
CA SER A 192 2.59 12.04 -4.98
C SER A 192 2.41 10.67 -4.34
N ILE A 193 3.31 10.31 -3.45
CA ILE A 193 3.23 9.13 -2.60
C ILE A 193 3.28 9.59 -1.15
N ALA A 194 2.34 9.09 -0.33
CA ALA A 194 2.44 9.13 1.12
C ALA A 194 2.50 7.69 1.64
N ALA A 195 3.39 7.41 2.59
CA ALA A 195 3.56 6.08 3.14
C ALA A 195 3.97 6.12 4.61
N THR A 196 3.54 5.13 5.39
CA THR A 196 3.92 5.00 6.80
C THR A 196 4.77 3.76 7.02
N ALA A 197 5.86 3.89 7.77
CA ALA A 197 6.63 2.81 8.34
C ALA A 197 6.22 2.65 9.81
N TRP A 198 5.47 1.59 10.14
CA TRP A 198 5.02 1.32 11.50
C TRP A 198 4.98 -0.19 11.77
N GLY A 199 6.04 -0.68 12.35
CA GLY A 199 6.18 -2.08 12.75
C GLY A 199 6.68 -3.05 11.69
N ASP A 200 6.78 -2.62 10.43
CA ASP A 200 7.39 -3.37 9.31
C ASP A 200 8.35 -2.49 8.51
N THR A 201 9.18 -3.11 7.68
CA THR A 201 10.14 -2.38 6.85
C THR A 201 9.45 -1.60 5.75
N LEU A 202 9.97 -0.41 5.47
CA LEU A 202 9.64 0.41 4.32
C LEU A 202 10.93 1.03 3.77
N TRP A 203 11.07 1.04 2.46
CA TRP A 203 12.25 1.53 1.76
C TRP A 203 11.84 2.48 0.64
N TYR A 204 12.72 3.38 0.28
CA TYR A 204 12.53 4.22 -0.90
C TYR A 204 13.80 4.35 -1.72
N LEU A 205 13.61 4.56 -3.03
CA LEU A 205 14.65 4.91 -3.99
C LEU A 205 14.21 6.16 -4.73
N ALA A 206 14.91 7.26 -4.51
CA ALA A 206 14.67 8.52 -5.19
C ALA A 206 15.75 8.79 -6.23
N GLU A 207 15.33 9.12 -7.45
CA GLU A 207 16.15 9.73 -8.49
C GLU A 207 15.63 11.16 -8.69
N PRO A 208 16.24 12.18 -8.05
CA PRO A 208 15.71 13.53 -8.04
C PRO A 208 15.39 14.08 -9.44
N GLY A 209 14.19 14.62 -9.61
CA GLY A 209 13.66 15.11 -10.88
C GLY A 209 13.26 14.02 -11.88
N ARG A 210 13.39 12.74 -11.53
CA ARG A 210 13.10 11.63 -12.45
C ARG A 210 12.10 10.62 -11.90
N SER A 211 12.38 10.03 -10.75
CA SER A 211 11.50 8.97 -10.22
C SER A 211 11.58 8.82 -8.71
N LEU A 212 10.51 8.32 -8.13
CA LEU A 212 10.41 7.88 -6.75
C LEU A 212 9.78 6.49 -6.70
N VAL A 213 10.43 5.57 -5.99
CA VAL A 213 9.87 4.26 -5.64
C VAL A 213 9.79 4.16 -4.13
N VAL A 214 8.65 3.71 -3.62
CA VAL A 214 8.48 3.36 -2.20
C VAL A 214 8.01 1.92 -2.12
N ALA A 215 8.69 1.07 -1.36
CA ALA A 215 8.45 -0.37 -1.34
C ALA A 215 8.65 -0.98 0.05
N SER A 216 8.00 -2.10 0.32
CA SER A 216 8.19 -2.87 1.55
C SER A 216 9.62 -3.35 1.74
N GLU A 217 10.35 -3.59 0.65
CA GLU A 217 11.79 -3.89 0.61
C GLU A 217 12.36 -3.52 -0.77
N PRO A 218 13.68 -3.32 -0.91
CA PRO A 218 14.33 -3.09 -2.20
C PRO A 218 13.99 -4.17 -3.21
N TYR A 219 13.61 -3.80 -4.42
CA TYR A 219 13.30 -4.75 -5.48
C TYR A 219 14.52 -5.15 -6.31
N ASP A 220 15.64 -4.47 -6.12
CA ASP A 220 16.94 -4.75 -6.73
C ASP A 220 18.08 -4.49 -5.72
N ASP A 221 19.31 -4.56 -6.19
CA ASP A 221 20.51 -4.35 -5.37
C ASP A 221 21.12 -2.95 -5.58
N ASP A 222 20.34 -1.95 -6.01
CA ASP A 222 20.81 -0.57 -6.13
C ASP A 222 21.23 -0.04 -4.73
N PRO A 223 22.48 0.42 -4.56
CA PRO A 223 22.97 0.89 -3.24
C PRO A 223 22.32 2.18 -2.75
N ARG A 224 21.56 2.87 -3.58
CA ARG A 224 20.85 4.12 -3.22
C ARG A 224 19.54 3.90 -2.46
N TRP A 225 19.06 2.65 -2.35
CA TRP A 225 17.93 2.36 -1.51
C TRP A 225 18.16 2.82 -0.07
N SER A 226 17.21 3.58 0.47
CA SER A 226 17.22 4.09 1.82
C SER A 226 16.05 3.55 2.62
N GLU A 227 16.31 3.10 3.86
CA GLU A 227 15.26 2.63 4.75
C GLU A 227 14.53 3.82 5.40
N VAL A 228 13.20 3.77 5.39
CA VAL A 228 12.39 4.72 6.17
C VAL A 228 12.42 4.25 7.62
N PRO A 229 12.85 5.10 8.58
CA PRO A 229 12.88 4.71 9.99
C PRO A 229 11.49 4.29 10.48
N ASP A 230 11.45 3.34 11.42
CA ASP A 230 10.17 2.96 12.05
C ASP A 230 9.50 4.18 12.69
N ARG A 231 8.16 4.20 12.67
CA ARG A 231 7.32 5.32 13.16
C ARG A 231 7.57 6.64 12.42
N HIS A 232 7.83 6.54 11.13
CA HIS A 232 7.92 7.70 10.24
C HIS A 232 6.88 7.61 9.12
N LEU A 233 6.50 8.78 8.66
CA LEU A 233 5.76 8.98 7.44
C LEU A 233 6.74 9.49 6.38
N LEU A 234 6.67 8.91 5.19
CA LEU A 234 7.29 9.43 3.98
C LEU A 234 6.22 10.13 3.17
N THR A 235 6.48 11.33 2.72
CA THR A 235 5.69 11.99 1.68
C THR A 235 6.64 12.52 0.61
N GLY A 236 6.27 12.41 -0.67
CA GLY A 236 7.14 12.87 -1.74
C GLY A 236 6.61 12.62 -3.13
N ASP A 237 7.36 13.15 -4.07
CA ASP A 237 7.20 12.99 -5.51
C ASP A 237 8.60 12.84 -6.14
N PRO A 238 8.75 12.77 -7.48
CA PRO A 238 10.08 12.69 -8.10
C PRO A 238 10.99 13.88 -7.85
N ALA A 239 10.47 15.05 -7.41
CA ALA A 239 11.30 16.22 -7.13
C ALA A 239 11.90 16.20 -5.72
N ASP A 240 11.12 15.79 -4.73
CA ASP A 240 11.52 15.83 -3.31
C ASP A 240 10.88 14.72 -2.48
N VAL A 241 11.57 14.33 -1.39
CA VAL A 241 11.12 13.33 -0.42
C VAL A 241 11.34 13.87 1.00
N LEU A 242 10.27 13.86 1.79
CA LEU A 242 10.28 14.28 3.17
C LEU A 242 9.96 13.10 4.10
N LEU A 243 10.75 12.94 5.17
CA LEU A 243 10.50 11.98 6.24
C LEU A 243 10.06 12.75 7.50
N ILE A 244 8.91 12.37 8.05
CA ILE A 244 8.27 13.04 9.20
C ILE A 244 8.08 12.02 10.32
N PRO A 245 8.62 12.25 11.52
CA PRO A 245 8.33 11.39 12.66
C PRO A 245 6.83 11.37 13.00
N LEU A 246 6.25 10.18 13.13
CA LEU A 246 4.88 10.02 13.60
C LEU A 246 4.86 10.07 15.14
N LYS A 247 3.92 10.84 15.67
CA LYS A 247 3.75 10.93 17.14
C LYS A 247 3.24 9.60 17.69
N GLU A 248 3.79 9.19 18.81
CA GLU A 248 3.20 8.10 19.59
C GLU A 248 1.81 8.54 20.09
N PRO A 249 0.81 7.65 20.01
CA PRO A 249 -0.47 7.96 20.62
C PRO A 249 -0.26 8.14 22.13
N HIS A 250 -0.64 9.29 22.67
CA HIS A 250 -0.72 9.48 24.11
C HIS A 250 -1.81 8.54 24.65
N LEU A 251 -1.41 7.61 25.52
CA LEU A 251 -2.32 6.74 26.28
C LEU A 251 -3.15 7.56 27.27
#